data_a259f20a55733824beedc79dea4140a9
#
_entry.id   a259f20a55733824beedc79dea4140a9
#
_cell.length_a   1.000
_cell.length_b   1.000
_cell.length_c   1.000
_cell.angle_alpha   90.00
_cell.angle_beta   90.00
_cell.angle_gamma   90.00
#
_symmetry.space_group_name_H-M   'P 1'
#
loop_
_entity.id
_entity.type
_entity.pdbx_description
1 polymer ?
#
loop_
_entity_poly.entity_id
_entity_poly.type
_entity_poly.pdbx_seq_one_letter_code
_entity_poly.pdbx_strand_id
1 'polypeptide(L)'
;MNCRRHAPRWTVRDQIAHLWCFDHRALLSLTDPAAFADDARWLAANGGAEASVALGRAMSPGELLDVWRQGRAHLLTAAADLDPSARVPWYGPSMSARSCLTARLMETWAHGQDVADALGAIRVPTDRLRHVAHIGVRARPFSYAVRRLEMPAGEVHVALRSPSGGAWMWDDPSNGDGTGAAADSVTGSALDFCLVVTQRRHLADTDLVVRGPLAEEWMSIAQAFAGPPGEGRAPGQFTGR
;
A
#
# COMPACT_ATOMS: atom_id res chain seq x y z
N MET A 1 -21.12 -3.92 -10.21
CA MET A 1 -19.79 -4.04 -10.88
C MET A 1 -18.80 -4.67 -9.92
N ASN A 2 -18.33 -5.88 -10.23
CA ASN A 2 -17.36 -6.59 -9.40
C ASN A 2 -15.96 -6.09 -9.73
N CYS A 3 -15.35 -5.36 -8.81
CA CYS A 3 -13.93 -5.03 -8.87
C CYS A 3 -13.13 -6.32 -8.64
N ARG A 4 -12.64 -6.94 -9.71
CA ARG A 4 -11.90 -8.20 -9.62
C ARG A 4 -10.42 -7.93 -9.31
N ARG A 5 -9.97 -8.45 -8.16
CA ARG A 5 -8.63 -8.89 -7.76
C ARG A 5 -7.72 -7.89 -7.07
N HIS A 6 -8.01 -7.63 -5.85
CA HIS A 6 -7.12 -7.76 -4.70
C HIS A 6 -7.88 -8.42 -3.55
N ALA A 7 -9.18 -8.33 -3.56
CA ALA A 7 -10.15 -9.20 -2.94
C ALA A 7 -11.17 -9.53 -4.04
N PRO A 8 -11.18 -10.72 -4.61
CA PRO A 8 -11.88 -11.04 -5.86
C PRO A 8 -13.41 -10.85 -5.84
N ARG A 9 -13.97 -10.33 -4.77
CA ARG A 9 -15.41 -10.13 -4.56
C ARG A 9 -15.80 -8.81 -3.91
N TRP A 10 -14.85 -7.91 -3.68
CA TRP A 10 -15.13 -6.64 -2.98
C TRP A 10 -15.78 -5.64 -3.93
N THR A 11 -16.88 -5.06 -3.47
CA THR A 11 -17.55 -3.93 -4.10
C THR A 11 -16.90 -2.61 -3.68
N VAL A 12 -17.30 -1.49 -4.28
CA VAL A 12 -16.90 -0.14 -3.82
C VAL A 12 -17.20 0.06 -2.34
N ARG A 13 -18.38 -0.44 -1.89
CA ARG A 13 -18.77 -0.39 -0.47
C ARG A 13 -17.79 -1.15 0.42
N ASP A 14 -17.35 -2.32 0.00
CA ASP A 14 -16.40 -3.14 0.75
C ASP A 14 -15.02 -2.47 0.86
N GLN A 15 -14.57 -1.76 -0.19
CA GLN A 15 -13.35 -0.96 -0.15
C GLN A 15 -13.44 0.15 0.93
N ILE A 16 -14.56 0.87 0.98
CA ILE A 16 -14.78 1.92 1.97
C ILE A 16 -14.91 1.32 3.39
N ALA A 17 -15.60 0.20 3.55
CA ALA A 17 -15.72 -0.50 4.82
C ALA A 17 -14.35 -0.91 5.38
N HIS A 18 -13.48 -1.46 4.52
CA HIS A 18 -12.12 -1.81 4.88
C HIS A 18 -11.31 -0.57 5.31
N LEU A 19 -11.37 0.51 4.55
CA LEU A 19 -10.67 1.75 4.89
C LEU A 19 -11.15 2.32 6.22
N TRP A 20 -12.47 2.41 6.42
CA TRP A 20 -13.07 2.86 7.68
C TRP A 20 -12.57 2.04 8.87
N CYS A 21 -12.63 0.73 8.74
CA CYS A 21 -12.29 -0.19 9.81
C CYS A 21 -10.82 -0.09 10.22
N PHE A 22 -9.91 0.04 9.24
CA PHE A 22 -8.47 0.16 9.52
C PHE A 22 -8.03 1.60 9.85
N ASP A 23 -8.77 2.64 9.47
CA ASP A 23 -8.54 4.00 9.97
C ASP A 23 -8.92 4.09 11.45
N HIS A 24 -10.02 3.43 11.88
CA HIS A 24 -10.38 3.32 13.30
C HIS A 24 -9.29 2.61 14.12
N ARG A 25 -8.74 1.49 13.59
CA ARG A 25 -7.65 0.76 14.23
C ARG A 25 -6.35 1.54 14.30
N ALA A 26 -6.08 2.34 13.29
CA ALA A 26 -4.95 3.26 13.34
C ALA A 26 -5.16 4.31 14.44
N LEU A 27 -6.36 4.86 14.58
CA LEU A 27 -6.68 5.77 15.68
C LEU A 27 -6.45 5.10 17.05
N LEU A 28 -6.97 3.88 17.26
CA LEU A 28 -6.72 3.14 18.50
C LEU A 28 -5.23 2.92 18.75
N SER A 29 -4.48 2.52 17.73
CA SER A 29 -3.04 2.32 17.82
C SER A 29 -2.29 3.59 18.26
N LEU A 30 -2.77 4.77 17.86
CA LEU A 30 -2.19 6.06 18.24
C LEU A 30 -2.62 6.54 19.62
N THR A 31 -3.85 6.24 20.06
CA THR A 31 -4.46 6.87 21.24
C THR A 31 -4.69 5.91 22.40
N ASP A 32 -4.93 4.64 22.13
CA ASP A 32 -5.21 3.59 23.14
C ASP A 32 -4.62 2.23 22.70
N PRO A 33 -3.32 2.00 22.94
CA PRO A 33 -2.67 0.75 22.60
C PRO A 33 -3.31 -0.51 23.21
N ALA A 34 -3.96 -0.40 24.35
CA ALA A 34 -4.63 -1.53 25.01
C ALA A 34 -5.89 -1.91 24.24
N ALA A 35 -6.75 -0.94 23.93
CA ALA A 35 -7.93 -1.16 23.09
C ALA A 35 -7.57 -1.67 21.69
N PHE A 36 -6.46 -1.18 21.10
CA PHE A 36 -5.94 -1.71 19.84
C PHE A 36 -5.59 -3.20 19.96
N ALA A 37 -4.93 -3.61 21.05
CA ALA A 37 -4.53 -5.01 21.23
C ALA A 37 -5.75 -5.94 21.36
N ASP A 38 -6.80 -5.49 22.05
CA ASP A 38 -8.05 -6.24 22.19
C ASP A 38 -8.78 -6.38 20.85
N ASP A 39 -8.90 -5.28 20.10
CA ASP A 39 -9.52 -5.28 18.77
C ASP A 39 -8.73 -6.11 17.76
N ALA A 40 -7.39 -6.08 17.82
CA ALA A 40 -6.55 -6.89 16.95
C ALA A 40 -6.73 -8.40 17.20
N ARG A 41 -6.89 -8.81 18.47
CA ARG A 41 -7.22 -10.20 18.82
C ARG A 41 -8.61 -10.59 18.29
N TRP A 42 -9.59 -9.71 18.47
CA TRP A 42 -10.92 -9.93 17.95
C TRP A 42 -10.90 -10.10 16.42
N LEU A 43 -10.21 -9.21 15.69
CA LEU A 43 -10.12 -9.27 14.23
C LEU A 43 -9.47 -10.58 13.76
N ALA A 44 -8.39 -11.01 14.40
CA ALA A 44 -7.71 -12.26 14.06
C ALA A 44 -8.62 -13.47 14.28
N ALA A 45 -9.41 -13.48 15.35
CA ALA A 45 -10.34 -14.56 15.66
C ALA A 45 -11.57 -14.60 14.73
N ASN A 46 -11.92 -13.50 14.08
CA ASN A 46 -13.13 -13.35 13.27
C ASN A 46 -12.89 -13.28 11.75
N GLY A 47 -11.72 -13.70 11.27
CA GLY A 47 -11.46 -13.81 9.84
C GLY A 47 -10.74 -12.62 9.20
N GLY A 48 -10.12 -11.77 9.99
CA GLY A 48 -9.24 -10.71 9.51
C GLY A 48 -9.94 -9.66 8.64
N ALA A 49 -9.43 -9.43 7.43
CA ALA A 49 -9.96 -8.40 6.55
C ALA A 49 -11.44 -8.61 6.16
N GLU A 50 -11.92 -9.86 6.06
CA GLU A 50 -13.34 -10.13 5.77
C GLU A 50 -14.26 -9.67 6.91
N ALA A 51 -13.82 -9.76 8.17
CA ALA A 51 -14.58 -9.23 9.30
C ALA A 51 -14.74 -7.70 9.20
N SER A 52 -13.72 -6.98 8.72
CA SER A 52 -13.79 -5.53 8.52
C SER A 52 -14.87 -5.16 7.49
N VAL A 53 -14.99 -5.93 6.44
CA VAL A 53 -16.00 -5.74 5.39
C VAL A 53 -17.39 -6.08 5.88
N ALA A 54 -17.53 -7.17 6.66
CA ALA A 54 -18.83 -7.58 7.21
C ALA A 54 -19.45 -6.50 8.09
N LEU A 55 -18.66 -5.83 8.95
CA LEU A 55 -19.13 -4.71 9.76
C LEU A 55 -19.69 -3.56 8.90
N GLY A 56 -19.00 -3.19 7.84
CA GLY A 56 -19.45 -2.12 6.95
C GLY A 56 -20.68 -2.50 6.11
N ARG A 57 -20.87 -3.79 5.81
CA ARG A 57 -22.07 -4.29 5.11
C ARG A 57 -23.34 -4.20 5.94
N ALA A 58 -23.23 -4.09 7.25
CA ALA A 58 -24.38 -3.89 8.13
C ALA A 58 -24.93 -2.45 8.11
N MET A 59 -24.15 -1.48 7.60
CA MET A 59 -24.55 -0.06 7.53
C MET A 59 -25.17 0.27 6.17
N SER A 60 -25.96 1.31 6.07
CA SER A 60 -26.31 1.90 4.79
C SER A 60 -25.08 2.56 4.13
N PRO A 61 -25.03 2.77 2.81
CA PRO A 61 -23.91 3.45 2.16
C PRO A 61 -23.64 4.87 2.68
N GLY A 62 -24.71 5.61 3.04
CA GLY A 62 -24.59 6.95 3.62
C GLY A 62 -23.95 6.93 5.00
N GLU A 63 -24.47 6.08 5.89
CA GLU A 63 -23.92 5.89 7.24
C GLU A 63 -22.45 5.49 7.21
N LEU A 64 -22.08 4.54 6.35
CA LEU A 64 -20.70 4.10 6.21
C LEU A 64 -19.76 5.25 5.78
N LEU A 65 -20.19 6.07 4.83
CA LEU A 65 -19.40 7.24 4.40
C LEU A 65 -19.24 8.27 5.52
N ASP A 66 -20.30 8.50 6.29
CA ASP A 66 -20.29 9.48 7.38
C ASP A 66 -19.39 9.04 8.53
N VAL A 67 -19.51 7.79 8.98
CA VAL A 67 -18.63 7.26 10.05
C VAL A 67 -17.18 7.18 9.59
N TRP A 68 -16.91 6.86 8.31
CA TRP A 68 -15.56 6.87 7.78
C TRP A 68 -14.96 8.27 7.77
N ARG A 69 -15.71 9.28 7.30
CA ARG A 69 -15.25 10.69 7.28
C ARG A 69 -14.97 11.22 8.68
N GLN A 70 -15.86 10.93 9.64
CA GLN A 70 -15.68 11.31 11.03
C GLN A 70 -14.46 10.63 11.67
N GLY A 71 -14.33 9.30 11.51
CA GLY A 71 -13.21 8.54 12.02
C GLY A 71 -11.87 9.01 11.44
N ARG A 72 -11.85 9.37 10.15
CA ARG A 72 -10.68 9.95 9.50
C ARG A 72 -10.33 11.33 10.05
N ALA A 73 -11.30 12.18 10.33
CA ALA A 73 -11.06 13.48 10.96
C ALA A 73 -10.42 13.30 12.35
N HIS A 74 -10.93 12.36 13.16
CA HIS A 74 -10.34 12.04 14.47
C HIS A 74 -8.92 11.50 14.34
N LEU A 75 -8.67 10.60 13.38
CA LEU A 75 -7.32 10.08 13.12
C LEU A 75 -6.34 11.20 12.74
N LEU A 76 -6.74 12.15 11.90
CA LEU A 76 -5.91 13.28 11.50
C LEU A 76 -5.62 14.22 12.69
N THR A 77 -6.62 14.47 13.55
CA THR A 77 -6.44 15.26 14.78
C THR A 77 -5.43 14.56 15.71
N ALA A 78 -5.63 13.27 16.00
CA ALA A 78 -4.71 12.52 16.85
C ALA A 78 -3.29 12.47 16.30
N ALA A 79 -3.14 12.42 14.97
CA ALA A 79 -1.85 12.38 14.31
C ALA A 79 -1.11 13.73 14.33
N ALA A 80 -1.82 14.85 14.39
CA ALA A 80 -1.21 16.19 14.30
C ALA A 80 -0.32 16.51 15.51
N ASP A 81 -0.70 16.01 16.68
CA ASP A 81 -0.01 16.30 17.96
C ASP A 81 0.99 15.19 18.36
N LEU A 82 1.12 14.14 17.54
CA LEU A 82 1.95 12.99 17.88
C LEU A 82 3.39 13.17 17.37
N ASP A 83 4.37 12.81 18.19
CA ASP A 83 5.74 12.68 17.74
C ASP A 83 5.81 11.66 16.59
N PRO A 84 6.26 12.05 15.38
CA PRO A 84 6.37 11.14 14.24
C PRO A 84 7.23 9.90 14.48
N SER A 85 8.14 9.94 15.46
CA SER A 85 9.02 8.83 15.84
C SER A 85 8.43 7.92 16.91
N ALA A 86 7.34 8.35 17.58
CA ALA A 86 6.67 7.57 18.64
C ALA A 86 6.36 6.16 18.15
N ARG A 87 6.60 5.17 19.00
CA ARG A 87 6.34 3.75 18.68
C ARG A 87 4.88 3.42 18.94
N VAL A 88 4.22 2.90 17.92
CA VAL A 88 2.82 2.48 17.97
C VAL A 88 2.69 1.00 17.65
N PRO A 89 1.78 0.25 18.31
CA PRO A 89 1.54 -1.15 17.99
C PRO A 89 0.87 -1.29 16.62
N TRP A 90 1.12 -2.42 15.93
CA TRP A 90 0.43 -2.82 14.72
C TRP A 90 0.32 -4.34 14.66
N TYR A 91 -0.19 -4.92 13.56
CA TYR A 91 -0.39 -6.37 13.36
C TYR A 91 0.91 -7.17 13.17
N GLY A 92 2.02 -6.66 13.62
CA GLY A 92 3.35 -7.24 13.57
C GLY A 92 4.26 -6.50 14.55
N PRO A 93 5.53 -6.30 14.22
CA PRO A 93 6.40 -5.44 15.03
C PRO A 93 5.84 -4.02 15.12
N SER A 94 6.02 -3.39 16.29
CA SER A 94 5.66 -1.99 16.45
C SER A 94 6.43 -1.12 15.45
N MET A 95 5.80 -0.05 14.96
CA MET A 95 6.39 0.86 13.98
C MET A 95 6.33 2.30 14.49
N SER A 96 7.00 3.23 13.80
CA SER A 96 6.84 4.65 14.11
C SER A 96 5.45 5.14 13.67
N ALA A 97 4.93 6.16 14.37
CA ALA A 97 3.68 6.82 14.00
C ALA A 97 3.70 7.30 12.54
N ARG A 98 4.84 7.86 12.10
CA ARG A 98 5.08 8.22 10.68
C ARG A 98 4.86 7.02 9.75
N SER A 99 5.46 5.88 10.06
CA SER A 99 5.31 4.67 9.23
C SER A 99 3.87 4.17 9.21
N CYS A 100 3.18 4.18 10.35
CA CYS A 100 1.77 3.81 10.46
C CYS A 100 0.90 4.70 9.55
N LEU A 101 1.03 6.01 9.67
CA LEU A 101 0.27 6.97 8.86
C LEU A 101 0.62 6.90 7.37
N THR A 102 1.89 6.63 7.03
CA THR A 102 2.31 6.44 5.65
C THR A 102 1.69 5.16 5.07
N ALA A 103 1.62 4.08 5.85
CA ALA A 103 0.92 2.86 5.44
C ALA A 103 -0.59 3.11 5.24
N ARG A 104 -1.25 3.90 6.11
CA ARG A 104 -2.66 4.29 5.92
C ARG A 104 -2.86 5.12 4.65
N LEU A 105 -1.92 6.02 4.33
CA LEU A 105 -1.96 6.77 3.08
C LEU A 105 -1.85 5.84 1.86
N MET A 106 -0.93 4.88 1.89
CA MET A 106 -0.76 3.88 0.83
C MET A 106 -2.05 3.07 0.64
N GLU A 107 -2.62 2.52 1.71
CA GLU A 107 -3.88 1.76 1.67
C GLU A 107 -5.03 2.60 1.09
N THR A 108 -5.20 3.83 1.58
CA THR A 108 -6.23 4.75 1.07
C THR A 108 -6.05 5.03 -0.42
N TRP A 109 -4.80 5.21 -0.86
CA TRP A 109 -4.51 5.44 -2.26
C TRP A 109 -4.81 4.20 -3.10
N ALA A 110 -4.39 3.03 -2.65
CA ALA A 110 -4.55 1.78 -3.37
C ALA A 110 -6.03 1.34 -3.49
N HIS A 111 -6.78 1.38 -2.39
CA HIS A 111 -8.23 1.11 -2.42
C HIS A 111 -9.02 2.20 -3.16
N GLY A 112 -8.54 3.45 -3.11
CA GLY A 112 -9.07 4.52 -3.95
C GLY A 112 -8.84 4.27 -5.44
N GLN A 113 -7.76 3.58 -5.84
CA GLN A 113 -7.55 3.16 -7.22
C GLN A 113 -8.56 2.07 -7.62
N ASP A 114 -8.81 1.09 -6.75
CA ASP A 114 -9.83 0.07 -6.99
C ASP A 114 -11.23 0.71 -7.21
N VAL A 115 -11.57 1.74 -6.44
CA VAL A 115 -12.81 2.50 -6.61
C VAL A 115 -12.84 3.25 -7.95
N ALA A 116 -11.75 3.93 -8.30
CA ALA A 116 -11.64 4.66 -9.56
C ALA A 116 -11.76 3.72 -10.77
N ASP A 117 -11.08 2.58 -10.74
CA ASP A 117 -11.15 1.55 -11.77
C ASP A 117 -12.59 1.01 -11.93
N ALA A 118 -13.30 0.78 -10.81
CA ALA A 118 -14.68 0.31 -10.82
C ALA A 118 -15.67 1.31 -11.43
N LEU A 119 -15.38 2.61 -11.28
CA LEU A 119 -16.22 3.72 -11.78
C LEU A 119 -15.77 4.23 -13.14
N GLY A 120 -14.65 3.77 -13.69
CA GLY A 120 -14.05 4.31 -14.90
C GLY A 120 -13.55 5.77 -14.72
N ALA A 121 -13.22 6.17 -13.49
CA ALA A 121 -12.80 7.52 -13.16
C ALA A 121 -11.27 7.68 -13.30
N ILE A 122 -10.84 8.76 -13.90
CA ILE A 122 -9.42 9.12 -14.01
C ILE A 122 -9.00 9.84 -12.73
N ARG A 123 -7.88 9.40 -12.15
CA ARG A 123 -7.26 10.05 -10.99
C ARG A 123 -6.00 10.78 -11.41
N VAL A 124 -5.96 12.09 -11.15
CA VAL A 124 -4.74 12.87 -11.36
C VAL A 124 -3.70 12.48 -10.31
N PRO A 125 -2.50 12.01 -10.71
CA PRO A 125 -1.45 11.66 -9.78
C PRO A 125 -0.88 12.90 -9.09
N THR A 126 -0.44 12.76 -7.86
CA THR A 126 0.18 13.83 -7.06
C THR A 126 1.47 13.36 -6.41
N ASP A 127 2.30 14.27 -5.94
CA ASP A 127 3.57 13.94 -5.28
C ASP A 127 3.42 13.21 -3.93
N ARG A 128 2.19 13.03 -3.44
CA ARG A 128 1.90 12.09 -2.33
C ARG A 128 2.30 10.65 -2.68
N LEU A 129 2.39 10.32 -3.98
CA LEU A 129 2.89 9.03 -4.45
C LEU A 129 4.32 8.73 -3.97
N ARG A 130 5.12 9.74 -3.60
CA ARG A 130 6.45 9.53 -3.02
C ARG A 130 6.40 8.62 -1.77
N HIS A 131 5.36 8.77 -0.97
CA HIS A 131 5.18 7.94 0.23
C HIS A 131 4.81 6.50 -0.12
N VAL A 132 3.97 6.31 -1.13
CA VAL A 132 3.60 4.98 -1.63
C VAL A 132 4.80 4.28 -2.26
N ALA A 133 5.55 5.00 -3.10
CA ALA A 133 6.77 4.49 -3.72
C ALA A 133 7.82 4.10 -2.66
N HIS A 134 8.00 4.95 -1.63
CA HIS A 134 8.92 4.66 -0.53
C HIS A 134 8.56 3.35 0.19
N ILE A 135 7.28 3.13 0.49
CA ILE A 135 6.84 1.84 1.07
C ILE A 135 7.13 0.71 0.09
N GLY A 136 6.83 0.89 -1.21
CA GLY A 136 7.09 -0.12 -2.24
C GLY A 136 8.55 -0.58 -2.24
N VAL A 137 9.49 0.37 -2.22
CA VAL A 137 10.93 0.07 -2.16
C VAL A 137 11.30 -0.64 -0.86
N ARG A 138 10.86 -0.09 0.28
CA ARG A 138 11.18 -0.67 1.60
C ARG A 138 10.54 -2.03 1.85
N ALA A 139 9.47 -2.37 1.13
CA ALA A 139 8.78 -3.65 1.22
C ALA A 139 9.41 -4.75 0.34
N ARG A 140 10.54 -4.50 -0.35
CA ARG A 140 11.23 -5.54 -1.14
C ARG A 140 11.49 -6.80 -0.29
N PRO A 141 12.09 -6.74 0.92
CA PRO A 141 12.28 -7.94 1.74
C PRO A 141 10.97 -8.62 2.13
N PHE A 142 9.93 -7.85 2.41
CA PHE A 142 8.61 -8.40 2.73
C PHE A 142 8.00 -9.17 1.54
N SER A 143 8.20 -8.71 0.30
CA SER A 143 7.70 -9.39 -0.90
C SER A 143 8.22 -10.83 -1.03
N TYR A 144 9.46 -11.06 -0.62
CA TYR A 144 10.07 -12.40 -0.55
C TYR A 144 9.58 -13.18 0.67
N ALA A 145 9.63 -12.55 1.84
CA ALA A 145 9.27 -13.22 3.11
C ALA A 145 7.84 -13.76 3.11
N VAL A 146 6.87 -13.01 2.58
CA VAL A 146 5.46 -13.42 2.52
C VAL A 146 5.24 -14.63 1.59
N ARG A 147 6.15 -14.83 0.63
CA ARG A 147 6.17 -15.99 -0.29
C ARG A 147 7.08 -17.11 0.18
N ARG A 148 7.73 -16.95 1.34
CA ARG A 148 8.73 -17.89 1.87
C ARG A 148 9.90 -18.12 0.93
N LEU A 149 10.28 -17.06 0.20
CA LEU A 149 11.44 -17.02 -0.67
C LEU A 149 12.61 -16.35 0.06
N GLU A 150 13.81 -16.80 -0.22
CA GLU A 150 15.02 -16.11 0.20
C GLU A 150 15.25 -14.90 -0.71
N MET A 151 15.43 -13.72 -0.11
CA MET A 151 15.74 -12.52 -0.89
C MET A 151 17.19 -12.59 -1.36
N PRO A 152 17.45 -12.51 -2.68
CA PRO A 152 18.81 -12.52 -3.19
C PRO A 152 19.57 -11.29 -2.70
N ALA A 153 20.86 -11.48 -2.42
CA ALA A 153 21.77 -10.38 -2.10
C ALA A 153 21.96 -9.48 -3.31
N GLY A 154 22.12 -8.20 -3.06
CA GLY A 154 22.32 -7.18 -4.10
C GLY A 154 21.25 -6.09 -4.07
N GLU A 155 21.60 -5.00 -4.72
CA GLU A 155 20.79 -3.77 -4.73
C GLU A 155 19.96 -3.68 -6.00
N VAL A 156 18.81 -3.00 -5.90
CA VAL A 156 18.02 -2.58 -7.04
C VAL A 156 17.86 -1.07 -6.95
N HIS A 157 18.44 -0.37 -7.90
CA HIS A 157 18.28 1.07 -8.02
C HIS A 157 16.89 1.42 -8.52
N VAL A 158 16.21 2.35 -7.84
CA VAL A 158 14.88 2.82 -8.24
C VAL A 158 14.93 4.32 -8.54
N ALA A 159 14.65 4.69 -9.80
CA ALA A 159 14.60 6.09 -10.22
C ALA A 159 13.27 6.40 -10.92
N LEU A 160 12.45 7.21 -10.28
CA LEU A 160 11.09 7.50 -10.70
C LEU A 160 10.89 8.97 -11.05
N ARG A 161 10.20 9.23 -12.17
CA ARG A 161 9.71 10.57 -12.50
C ARG A 161 8.46 10.88 -11.67
N SER A 162 8.52 11.95 -10.88
CA SER A 162 7.38 12.40 -10.06
C SER A 162 6.25 12.98 -10.92
N PRO A 163 5.01 13.04 -10.39
CA PRO A 163 3.91 13.74 -11.06
C PRO A 163 4.18 15.22 -11.36
N SER A 164 4.94 15.91 -10.51
CA SER A 164 5.36 17.31 -10.74
C SER A 164 6.55 17.48 -11.69
N GLY A 165 7.09 16.36 -12.24
CA GLY A 165 8.19 16.37 -13.21
C GLY A 165 9.59 16.26 -12.60
N GLY A 166 9.73 16.21 -11.28
CA GLY A 166 11.00 15.95 -10.59
C GLY A 166 11.42 14.48 -10.65
N ALA A 167 12.61 14.17 -10.16
CA ALA A 167 13.11 12.82 -10.03
C ALA A 167 13.15 12.38 -8.55
N TRP A 168 12.72 11.15 -8.28
CA TRP A 168 12.87 10.50 -6.98
C TRP A 168 13.74 9.28 -7.16
N MET A 169 14.76 9.17 -6.31
CA MET A 169 15.71 8.07 -6.35
C MET A 169 15.78 7.40 -4.99
N TRP A 170 15.94 6.09 -5.02
CA TRP A 170 16.23 5.25 -3.86
C TRP A 170 17.43 4.38 -4.23
N ASP A 171 18.52 4.67 -3.55
CA ASP A 171 19.73 3.85 -3.55
C ASP A 171 19.79 3.13 -2.22
N ASP A 172 20.26 1.91 -2.19
CA ASP A 172 20.58 1.28 -0.92
C ASP A 172 21.95 1.84 -0.46
N PRO A 173 22.01 2.56 0.66
CA PRO A 173 23.26 3.14 1.12
C PRO A 173 24.27 2.08 1.62
N SER A 174 23.92 0.78 1.62
CA SER A 174 24.77 -0.25 2.20
C SER A 174 25.97 -0.68 1.35
N ASN A 175 26.04 -0.28 0.04
CA ASN A 175 27.12 -0.69 -0.87
C ASN A 175 27.68 0.46 -1.74
N GLY A 176 27.82 1.65 -1.19
CA GLY A 176 28.25 2.81 -1.96
C GLY A 176 29.74 2.84 -2.28
N ASP A 177 30.17 2.37 -3.45
CA ASP A 177 31.37 2.87 -4.12
C ASP A 177 31.06 3.73 -5.38
N GLY A 178 29.78 3.96 -5.66
CA GLY A 178 29.33 5.05 -6.55
C GLY A 178 29.79 5.01 -8.01
N THR A 179 30.38 3.94 -8.52
CA THR A 179 31.09 3.96 -9.80
C THR A 179 30.53 3.04 -10.90
N GLY A 180 29.37 2.38 -10.68
CA GLY A 180 28.74 1.55 -11.71
C GLY A 180 27.31 1.96 -11.99
N ALA A 181 26.88 1.98 -13.26
CA ALA A 181 25.48 1.93 -13.60
C ALA A 181 24.90 0.70 -12.91
N ALA A 182 23.91 0.86 -12.02
CA ALA A 182 23.33 -0.24 -11.28
C ALA A 182 22.88 -1.33 -12.26
N ALA A 183 23.43 -2.53 -12.13
CA ALA A 183 23.12 -3.66 -12.99
C ALA A 183 21.63 -4.00 -12.91
N ASP A 184 21.04 -3.79 -11.71
CA ASP A 184 19.63 -4.01 -11.42
C ASP A 184 18.91 -2.68 -11.14
N SER A 185 17.91 -2.36 -11.96
CA SER A 185 17.22 -1.07 -11.83
C SER A 185 15.74 -1.14 -12.25
N VAL A 186 14.95 -0.25 -11.63
CA VAL A 186 13.56 0.04 -12.00
C VAL A 186 13.44 1.54 -12.27
N THR A 187 13.07 1.90 -13.50
CA THR A 187 12.91 3.30 -13.89
C THR A 187 11.57 3.54 -14.58
N GLY A 188 11.02 4.75 -14.46
CA GLY A 188 9.76 5.09 -15.11
C GLY A 188 8.93 6.10 -14.33
N SER A 189 7.61 6.08 -14.50
CA SER A 189 6.72 6.97 -13.77
C SER A 189 6.49 6.49 -12.34
N ALA A 190 6.40 7.42 -11.39
CA ALA A 190 6.06 7.10 -10.01
C ALA A 190 4.65 6.48 -9.90
N LEU A 191 3.72 6.88 -10.78
CA LEU A 191 2.38 6.29 -10.82
C LEU A 191 2.44 4.81 -11.17
N ASP A 192 3.14 4.44 -12.24
CA ASP A 192 3.25 3.05 -12.69
C ASP A 192 3.91 2.18 -11.62
N PHE A 193 5.01 2.67 -11.02
CA PHE A 193 5.66 1.97 -9.92
C PHE A 193 4.70 1.71 -8.75
N CYS A 194 3.99 2.75 -8.30
CA CYS A 194 3.01 2.60 -7.21
C CYS A 194 1.88 1.63 -7.56
N LEU A 195 1.40 1.63 -8.80
CA LEU A 195 0.37 0.71 -9.28
C LEU A 195 0.85 -0.75 -9.28
N VAL A 196 2.11 -0.99 -9.67
CA VAL A 196 2.70 -2.34 -9.66
C VAL A 196 2.94 -2.83 -8.24
N VAL A 197 3.63 -2.06 -7.39
CA VAL A 197 3.96 -2.52 -6.02
C VAL A 197 2.74 -2.65 -5.12
N THR A 198 1.64 -1.98 -5.43
CA THR A 198 0.35 -2.20 -4.77
C THR A 198 -0.54 -3.20 -5.49
N GLN A 199 -0.06 -3.83 -6.56
CA GLN A 199 -0.73 -4.85 -7.37
C GLN A 199 -2.05 -4.35 -8.02
N ARG A 200 -2.11 -3.09 -8.42
CA ARG A 200 -3.26 -2.48 -9.14
C ARG A 200 -3.08 -2.52 -10.65
N ARG A 201 -1.86 -2.75 -11.14
CA ARG A 201 -1.55 -3.01 -12.55
C ARG A 201 -0.54 -4.15 -12.64
N HIS A 202 -0.61 -4.90 -13.72
CA HIS A 202 0.47 -5.82 -14.10
C HIS A 202 1.65 -5.01 -14.65
N LEU A 203 2.88 -5.48 -14.44
CA LEU A 203 4.08 -4.81 -14.96
C LEU A 203 4.01 -4.57 -16.47
N ALA A 204 3.50 -5.54 -17.23
CA ALA A 204 3.34 -5.45 -18.69
C ALA A 204 2.32 -4.39 -19.16
N ASP A 205 1.50 -3.86 -18.25
CA ASP A 205 0.51 -2.80 -18.53
C ASP A 205 1.04 -1.41 -18.12
N THR A 206 2.35 -1.27 -17.93
CA THR A 206 3.03 -0.04 -17.49
C THR A 206 4.21 0.29 -18.40
N ASP A 207 4.70 1.53 -18.31
CA ASP A 207 5.91 1.97 -19.03
C ASP A 207 7.17 1.88 -18.13
N LEU A 208 7.15 1.05 -17.10
CA LEU A 208 8.34 0.80 -16.29
C LEU A 208 9.39 0.05 -17.09
N VAL A 209 10.62 0.53 -17.01
CA VAL A 209 11.80 -0.16 -17.54
C VAL A 209 12.47 -0.86 -16.36
N VAL A 210 12.47 -2.18 -16.40
CA VAL A 210 13.10 -3.06 -15.41
C VAL A 210 14.31 -3.71 -16.06
N ARG A 211 15.46 -3.64 -15.42
CA ARG A 211 16.72 -4.19 -15.93
C ARG A 211 17.41 -4.99 -14.83
N GLY A 212 17.95 -6.12 -15.23
CA GLY A 212 18.71 -7.02 -14.38
C GLY A 212 17.87 -8.03 -13.60
N PRO A 213 18.45 -9.20 -13.29
CA PRO A 213 17.71 -10.34 -12.75
C PRO A 213 17.08 -10.08 -11.39
N LEU A 214 17.73 -9.29 -10.51
CA LEU A 214 17.18 -8.98 -9.19
C LEU A 214 15.96 -8.05 -9.28
N ALA A 215 16.00 -7.07 -10.19
CA ALA A 215 14.89 -6.17 -10.42
C ALA A 215 13.70 -6.88 -11.08
N GLU A 216 13.97 -7.74 -12.07
CA GLU A 216 12.95 -8.53 -12.77
C GLU A 216 12.24 -9.49 -11.79
N GLU A 217 13.01 -10.24 -10.99
CA GLU A 217 12.44 -11.12 -9.97
C GLU A 217 11.61 -10.35 -8.96
N TRP A 218 12.16 -9.27 -8.38
CA TRP A 218 11.41 -8.47 -7.41
C TRP A 218 10.12 -7.90 -7.98
N MET A 219 10.17 -7.29 -9.18
CA MET A 219 8.97 -6.67 -9.77
C MET A 219 7.88 -7.69 -10.13
N SER A 220 8.25 -8.96 -10.35
CA SER A 220 7.29 -10.05 -10.57
C SER A 220 6.51 -10.43 -9.31
N ILE A 221 7.06 -10.15 -8.10
CA ILE A 221 6.50 -10.51 -6.81
C ILE A 221 6.22 -9.30 -5.90
N ALA A 222 6.40 -8.08 -6.38
CA ALA A 222 6.33 -6.87 -5.57
C ALA A 222 5.01 -6.75 -4.83
N GLN A 223 5.10 -6.43 -3.53
CA GLN A 223 3.94 -6.27 -2.65
C GLN A 223 4.25 -5.27 -1.54
N ALA A 224 3.60 -4.11 -1.59
CA ALA A 224 3.80 -3.00 -0.64
C ALA A 224 2.87 -3.04 0.58
N PHE A 225 1.88 -3.91 0.60
CA PHE A 225 0.83 -3.99 1.63
C PHE A 225 0.96 -5.28 2.45
N ALA A 226 0.52 -5.22 3.72
CA ALA A 226 0.43 -6.38 4.59
C ALA A 226 -0.72 -7.32 4.15
N GLY A 227 -0.45 -8.62 4.11
CA GLY A 227 -1.43 -9.63 3.71
C GLY A 227 -0.78 -10.85 3.10
N PRO A 228 -1.57 -11.88 2.78
CA PRO A 228 -1.06 -13.05 2.07
C PRO A 228 -0.54 -12.65 0.68
N PRO A 229 0.32 -13.49 0.05
CA PRO A 229 0.80 -13.23 -1.29
C PRO A 229 -0.38 -13.17 -2.27
N GLY A 230 -0.44 -12.06 -3.03
CA GLY A 230 -1.42 -11.88 -4.09
C GLY A 230 -0.84 -12.23 -5.46
N GLU A 231 -1.71 -12.65 -6.38
CA GLU A 231 -1.33 -12.88 -7.79
C GLU A 231 -1.24 -11.57 -8.59
N GLY A 232 -1.72 -10.46 -8.02
CA GLY A 232 -1.82 -9.17 -8.72
C GLY A 232 -2.88 -9.15 -9.82
N ARG A 233 -2.73 -8.23 -10.77
CA ARG A 233 -3.57 -8.11 -11.96
C ARG A 233 -3.01 -8.95 -13.09
N ALA A 234 -3.89 -9.51 -13.93
CA ALA A 234 -3.45 -10.18 -15.15
C ALA A 234 -3.01 -9.15 -16.21
N PRO A 235 -2.07 -9.49 -17.09
CA PRO A 235 -1.70 -8.63 -18.21
C PRO A 235 -2.94 -8.29 -19.06
N GLY A 236 -3.03 -7.04 -19.54
CA GLY A 236 -4.15 -6.56 -20.35
C GLY A 236 -5.47 -6.33 -19.61
N GLN A 237 -5.50 -6.55 -18.29
CA GLN A 237 -6.72 -6.36 -17.50
C GLN A 237 -7.11 -4.87 -17.35
N PHE A 238 -6.12 -3.99 -17.31
CA PHE A 238 -6.31 -2.54 -17.20
C PHE A 238 -5.29 -1.84 -18.10
N THR A 239 -5.61 -1.67 -19.35
CA THR A 239 -4.75 -1.03 -20.37
C THR A 239 -4.97 0.48 -20.49
N GLY A 240 -5.97 1.05 -19.78
CA GLY A 240 -6.25 2.49 -19.72
C GLY A 240 -5.58 3.17 -18.52
N ARG A 241 -4.98 4.34 -18.78
CA ARG A 241 -4.49 5.27 -17.74
C ARG A 241 -5.59 6.20 -17.27
#